data_cfc07096fa4785024f1d4d4e87ce36c9
#
_entry.id   cfc07096fa4785024f1d4d4e87ce36c9
#
_cell.length_a   1.000
_cell.length_b   1.000
_cell.length_c   1.000
_cell.angle_alpha   90.00
_cell.angle_beta   90.00
_cell.angle_gamma   90.00
#
_symmetry.space_group_name_H-M   'P 1'
#
loop_
_entity.id
_entity.type
_entity.pdbx_description
1 polymer ?
#
loop_
_entity_poly.entity_id
_entity_poly.type
_entity_poly.pdbx_seq_one_letter_code
_entity_poly.pdbx_strand_id
1 'polypeptide(L)'
;MSIIQTIVTSLFHGHSVKTDPMPDFNLERYLGEWHEIARLENWFERGLRKVLARYDHGENGTISVTNSGYDVRTGERKEAHAKAVVGDAPNHLKVYFVPLVYGRYEVAFLDEDYSRAVVSGGSLNYLWLLARTPQLRDEELQPMLHCAEELGYDTSQLIYSNSLAS
;
A
#
# COMPACT_ATOMS: atom_id res chain seq x y z
N MET A 1 -9.65 21.08 11.39
CA MET A 1 -9.84 19.62 11.43
C MET A 1 -8.58 18.99 11.98
N SER A 2 -8.69 18.12 12.97
CA SER A 2 -7.51 17.39 13.46
C SER A 2 -7.04 16.36 12.42
N ILE A 3 -5.76 15.97 12.45
CA ILE A 3 -5.20 14.91 11.59
C ILE A 3 -6.03 13.63 11.70
N ILE A 4 -6.49 13.29 12.91
CA ILE A 4 -7.32 12.12 13.17
C ILE A 4 -8.68 12.23 12.45
N GLN A 5 -9.32 13.39 12.47
CA GLN A 5 -10.58 13.60 11.74
C GLN A 5 -10.40 13.52 10.24
N THR A 6 -9.29 14.04 9.72
CA THR A 6 -8.95 13.94 8.30
C THR A 6 -8.72 12.49 7.88
N ILE A 7 -8.01 11.70 8.69
CA ILE A 7 -7.79 10.28 8.46
C ILE A 7 -9.14 9.54 8.44
N VAL A 8 -9.96 9.73 9.46
CA VAL A 8 -11.27 9.07 9.57
C VAL A 8 -12.17 9.45 8.39
N THR A 9 -12.25 10.74 8.07
CA THR A 9 -13.05 11.21 6.93
C THR A 9 -12.56 10.64 5.61
N SER A 10 -11.25 10.60 5.40
CA SER A 10 -10.65 10.05 4.16
C SER A 10 -10.89 8.55 4.01
N LEU A 11 -10.88 7.78 5.11
CA LEU A 11 -11.10 6.34 5.09
C LEU A 11 -12.57 5.94 4.85
N PHE A 12 -13.52 6.82 5.18
CA PHE A 12 -14.96 6.53 5.09
C PHE A 12 -15.68 7.21 3.92
N HIS A 13 -15.01 8.11 3.18
CA HIS A 13 -15.60 8.79 2.02
C HIS A 13 -15.01 8.24 0.72
N GLY A 14 -15.81 7.45 0.03
CA GLY A 14 -15.48 6.89 -1.29
C GLY A 14 -16.28 5.62 -1.59
N HIS A 15 -16.35 5.27 -2.87
CA HIS A 15 -16.93 3.98 -3.25
C HIS A 15 -16.08 2.84 -2.67
N SER A 16 -16.74 1.94 -1.93
CA SER A 16 -16.08 0.76 -1.37
C SER A 16 -15.56 -0.15 -2.49
N VAL A 17 -14.29 -0.50 -2.42
CA VAL A 17 -13.67 -1.49 -3.28
C VAL A 17 -13.68 -2.83 -2.56
N LYS A 18 -14.17 -3.87 -3.23
CA LYS A 18 -14.13 -5.25 -2.73
C LYS A 18 -12.91 -5.96 -3.27
N THR A 19 -12.14 -6.53 -2.37
CA THR A 19 -11.01 -7.40 -2.69
C THR A 19 -11.35 -8.83 -2.26
N ASP A 20 -11.19 -9.78 -3.17
CA ASP A 20 -11.49 -11.17 -2.89
C ASP A 20 -10.51 -11.76 -1.86
N PRO A 21 -10.99 -12.64 -0.98
CA PRO A 21 -10.13 -13.41 -0.09
C PRO A 21 -9.15 -14.28 -0.86
N MET A 22 -7.92 -14.37 -0.36
CA MET A 22 -6.90 -15.32 -0.82
C MET A 22 -6.62 -16.32 0.30
N PRO A 23 -7.32 -17.47 0.34
CA PRO A 23 -7.18 -18.44 1.43
C PRO A 23 -5.75 -18.97 1.62
N ASP A 24 -5.01 -19.08 0.52
CA ASP A 24 -3.62 -19.58 0.51
C ASP A 24 -2.57 -18.49 0.71
N PHE A 25 -2.98 -17.27 1.04
CA PHE A 25 -2.05 -16.17 1.32
C PHE A 25 -1.14 -16.51 2.50
N ASN A 26 0.16 -16.49 2.25
CA ASN A 26 1.17 -16.80 3.25
C ASN A 26 1.84 -15.52 3.73
N LEU A 27 1.50 -15.10 4.95
CA LEU A 27 2.05 -13.89 5.54
C LEU A 27 3.58 -13.92 5.66
N GLU A 28 4.16 -15.06 6.04
CA GLU A 28 5.61 -15.20 6.18
C GLU A 28 6.37 -14.91 4.89
N ARG A 29 5.81 -15.34 3.75
CA ARG A 29 6.38 -15.02 2.43
C ARG A 29 6.16 -13.56 2.04
N TYR A 30 5.12 -12.93 2.57
CA TYR A 30 4.77 -11.55 2.26
C TYR A 30 5.61 -10.54 3.07
N LEU A 31 6.08 -10.89 4.25
CA LEU A 31 6.92 -10.03 5.09
C LEU A 31 8.20 -9.59 4.36
N GLY A 32 8.89 -8.61 4.93
CA GLY A 32 10.10 -8.03 4.40
C GLY A 32 9.86 -6.72 3.66
N GLU A 33 10.74 -6.38 2.74
CA GLU A 33 10.72 -5.10 2.04
C GLU A 33 9.97 -5.16 0.72
N TRP A 34 9.21 -4.09 0.46
CA TRP A 34 8.49 -3.85 -0.77
C TRP A 34 8.75 -2.43 -1.25
N HIS A 35 9.18 -2.29 -2.51
CA HIS A 35 9.29 -1.00 -3.18
C HIS A 35 7.93 -0.58 -3.72
N GLU A 36 7.55 0.66 -3.47
CA GLU A 36 6.39 1.24 -4.14
C GLU A 36 6.77 1.58 -5.58
N ILE A 37 6.11 0.92 -6.52
CA ILE A 37 6.28 1.19 -7.96
C ILE A 37 5.40 2.37 -8.36
N ALA A 38 4.16 2.36 -7.92
CA ALA A 38 3.19 3.41 -8.18
C ALA A 38 2.13 3.46 -7.08
N ARG A 39 1.47 4.60 -6.94
CA ARG A 39 0.33 4.80 -6.05
C ARG A 39 -0.63 5.81 -6.62
N LEU A 40 -1.86 5.81 -6.14
CA LEU A 40 -2.69 7.00 -6.21
C LEU A 40 -2.21 8.00 -5.17
N GLU A 41 -2.20 9.29 -5.55
CA GLU A 41 -1.77 10.34 -4.60
C GLU A 41 -2.68 10.35 -3.38
N ASN A 42 -2.08 10.37 -2.22
CA ASN A 42 -2.77 10.43 -0.95
C ASN A 42 -2.09 11.47 -0.05
N TRP A 43 -2.80 11.94 0.97
CA TRP A 43 -2.37 13.07 1.78
C TRP A 43 -1.12 12.77 2.63
N PHE A 44 -0.92 11.51 3.06
CA PHE A 44 0.18 11.15 3.96
C PHE A 44 1.50 10.80 3.24
N GLU A 45 1.43 10.47 1.94
CA GLU A 45 2.60 10.19 1.11
C GLU A 45 2.90 11.31 0.08
N ARG A 46 2.10 12.38 0.12
CA ARG A 46 2.25 13.48 -0.84
C ARG A 46 3.67 14.02 -0.87
N GLY A 47 4.24 14.07 -2.07
CA GLY A 47 5.59 14.56 -2.29
C GLY A 47 6.72 13.60 -1.90
N LEU A 48 6.41 12.34 -1.57
CA LEU A 48 7.43 11.32 -1.33
C LEU A 48 7.77 10.57 -2.62
N ARG A 49 9.05 10.22 -2.74
CA ARG A 49 9.59 9.36 -3.80
C ARG A 49 10.41 8.22 -3.19
N LYS A 50 10.71 7.19 -3.99
CA LYS A 50 11.48 6.02 -3.56
C LYS A 50 10.93 5.43 -2.25
N VAL A 51 9.62 5.31 -2.20
CA VAL A 51 8.95 4.80 -1.01
C VAL A 51 9.22 3.31 -0.86
N LEU A 52 9.58 2.92 0.35
CA LEU A 52 9.84 1.55 0.75
C LEU A 52 8.95 1.22 1.94
N ALA A 53 8.19 0.13 1.81
CA ALA A 53 7.42 -0.44 2.91
C ALA A 53 8.12 -1.68 3.44
N ARG A 54 8.26 -1.80 4.75
CA ARG A 54 8.82 -2.97 5.41
C ARG A 54 7.83 -3.54 6.41
N TYR A 55 7.57 -4.82 6.29
CA TYR A 55 6.68 -5.56 7.15
C TYR A 55 7.49 -6.61 7.92
N ASP A 56 7.45 -6.54 9.25
CA ASP A 56 8.15 -7.45 10.15
C ASP A 56 7.18 -8.01 11.19
N HIS A 57 7.57 -9.07 11.87
CA HIS A 57 6.84 -9.52 13.05
C HIS A 57 6.88 -8.43 14.12
N GLY A 58 5.71 -8.11 14.65
CA GLY A 58 5.54 -7.23 15.78
C GLY A 58 5.28 -8.00 17.07
N GLU A 59 4.96 -7.28 18.12
CA GLU A 59 4.61 -7.86 19.40
C GLU A 59 3.20 -8.47 19.38
N ASN A 60 3.01 -9.54 20.15
CA ASN A 60 1.69 -10.17 20.36
C ASN A 60 0.96 -10.58 19.07
N GLY A 61 1.70 -11.10 18.08
CA GLY A 61 1.13 -11.57 16.82
C GLY A 61 0.73 -10.46 15.86
N THR A 62 1.15 -9.23 16.11
CA THR A 62 0.95 -8.11 15.19
C THR A 62 2.03 -8.07 14.12
N ILE A 63 1.82 -7.21 13.13
CA ILE A 63 2.78 -6.90 12.07
C ILE A 63 3.29 -5.48 12.32
N SER A 64 4.61 -5.32 12.41
CA SER A 64 5.26 -4.01 12.44
C SER A 64 5.39 -3.48 11.02
N VAL A 65 4.94 -2.27 10.77
CA VAL A 65 5.01 -1.62 9.45
C VAL A 65 5.92 -0.39 9.56
N THR A 66 6.92 -0.33 8.70
CA THR A 66 7.79 0.83 8.57
C THR A 66 7.74 1.31 7.12
N ASN A 67 7.24 2.52 6.92
CA ASN A 67 7.25 3.18 5.62
C ASN A 67 8.32 4.26 5.61
N SER A 68 9.13 4.31 4.58
CA SER A 68 10.13 5.35 4.39
C SER A 68 10.12 5.89 2.96
N GLY A 69 10.56 7.11 2.79
CA GLY A 69 10.64 7.76 1.50
C GLY A 69 11.43 9.06 1.60
N TYR A 70 11.61 9.73 0.48
CA TYR A 70 12.36 10.98 0.41
C TYR A 70 11.43 12.10 -0.04
N ASP A 71 11.43 13.20 0.69
CA ASP A 71 10.68 14.40 0.31
C ASP A 71 11.30 15.01 -0.96
N VAL A 72 10.51 15.17 -2.01
CA VAL A 72 10.99 15.69 -3.31
C VAL A 72 11.46 17.13 -3.25
N ARG A 73 10.99 17.91 -2.27
CA ARG A 73 11.37 19.33 -2.12
C ARG A 73 12.68 19.50 -1.36
N THR A 74 12.89 18.68 -0.31
CA THR A 74 14.03 18.85 0.61
C THR A 74 15.12 17.81 0.43
N GLY A 75 14.77 16.65 -0.17
CA GLY A 75 15.63 15.47 -0.22
C GLY A 75 15.76 14.74 1.10
N GLU A 76 15.07 15.17 2.15
CA GLU A 76 15.10 14.54 3.46
C GLU A 76 14.40 13.20 3.43
N ARG A 77 14.99 12.23 4.14
CA ARG A 77 14.34 10.95 4.39
C ARG A 77 13.28 11.10 5.46
N LYS A 78 12.07 10.64 5.14
CA LYS A 78 10.94 10.56 6.07
C LYS A 78 10.68 9.09 6.41
N GLU A 79 10.24 8.85 7.63
CA GLU A 79 9.89 7.52 8.09
C GLU A 79 8.64 7.58 8.97
N ALA A 80 7.74 6.61 8.76
CA ALA A 80 6.52 6.46 9.55
C ALA A 80 6.37 5.01 9.98
N HIS A 81 5.85 4.81 11.19
CA HIS A 81 5.63 3.49 11.78
C HIS A 81 4.14 3.25 12.01
N ALA A 82 3.71 2.03 11.76
CA ALA A 82 2.35 1.58 12.02
C ALA A 82 2.37 0.15 12.54
N LYS A 83 1.22 -0.29 13.02
CA LYS A 83 0.97 -1.66 13.44
C LYS A 83 -0.17 -2.22 12.59
N ALA A 84 -0.04 -3.45 12.13
CA ALA A 84 -1.10 -4.11 11.39
C ALA A 84 -1.53 -5.41 12.07
N VAL A 85 -2.77 -5.79 11.84
CA VAL A 85 -3.33 -7.08 12.25
C VAL A 85 -4.06 -7.70 11.06
N VAL A 86 -4.11 -9.02 11.03
CA VAL A 86 -4.90 -9.75 10.02
C VAL A 86 -6.38 -9.52 10.30
N GLY A 87 -7.13 -9.17 9.27
CA GLY A 87 -8.57 -8.92 9.32
C GLY A 87 -9.41 -10.16 9.00
N ASP A 88 -10.43 -9.95 8.15
CA ASP A 88 -11.45 -10.99 7.87
C ASP A 88 -10.94 -12.10 6.93
N ALA A 89 -9.86 -11.87 6.22
CA ALA A 89 -9.21 -12.84 5.35
C ALA A 89 -7.68 -12.74 5.49
N PRO A 90 -6.92 -13.79 5.16
CA PRO A 90 -5.46 -13.78 5.33
C PRO A 90 -4.75 -12.63 4.60
N ASN A 91 -5.27 -12.21 3.45
CA ASN A 91 -4.74 -11.10 2.63
C ASN A 91 -5.36 -9.73 2.97
N HIS A 92 -6.23 -9.64 3.98
CA HIS A 92 -6.87 -8.41 4.43
C HIS A 92 -6.26 -7.98 5.77
N LEU A 93 -5.58 -6.84 5.79
CA LEU A 93 -4.97 -6.29 6.99
C LEU A 93 -5.70 -5.02 7.42
N LYS A 94 -5.65 -4.76 8.73
CA LYS A 94 -6.03 -3.48 9.34
C LYS A 94 -4.76 -2.79 9.82
N VAL A 95 -4.46 -1.62 9.27
CA VAL A 95 -3.23 -0.87 9.59
C VAL A 95 -3.55 0.31 10.48
N TYR A 96 -2.93 0.36 11.65
CA TYR A 96 -3.13 1.38 12.67
C TYR A 96 -1.92 2.30 12.74
N PHE A 97 -2.08 3.54 12.30
CA PHE A 97 -1.09 4.60 12.52
C PHE A 97 -1.28 5.29 13.87
N VAL A 98 -2.51 5.29 14.37
CA VAL A 98 -2.89 5.77 15.71
C VAL A 98 -3.84 4.76 16.36
N PRO A 99 -3.91 4.70 17.70
CA PRO A 99 -4.81 3.78 18.37
C PRO A 99 -6.28 3.96 17.95
N LEU A 100 -7.00 2.84 17.80
CA LEU A 100 -8.42 2.76 17.48
C LEU A 100 -8.84 3.24 16.08
N VAL A 101 -7.92 3.74 15.27
CA VAL A 101 -8.21 4.16 13.88
C VAL A 101 -7.35 3.36 12.92
N TYR A 102 -7.98 2.59 12.06
CA TYR A 102 -7.30 1.79 11.08
C TYR A 102 -7.69 2.13 9.64
N GLY A 103 -6.74 1.92 8.73
CA GLY A 103 -6.98 1.85 7.30
C GLY A 103 -7.03 0.40 6.84
N ARG A 104 -7.83 0.14 5.81
CA ARG A 104 -7.84 -1.15 5.13
C ARG A 104 -6.59 -1.27 4.27
N TYR A 105 -6.03 -2.47 4.26
CA TYR A 105 -4.90 -2.86 3.45
C TYR A 105 -5.17 -4.25 2.92
N GLU A 106 -5.61 -4.35 1.68
CA GLU A 106 -6.07 -5.59 1.10
C GLU A 106 -5.26 -5.93 -0.14
N VAL A 107 -4.56 -7.04 -0.08
CA VAL A 107 -3.77 -7.53 -1.22
C VAL A 107 -4.74 -8.10 -2.26
N ALA A 108 -4.88 -7.41 -3.39
CA ALA A 108 -5.81 -7.77 -4.46
C ALA A 108 -5.15 -8.58 -5.58
N PHE A 109 -3.84 -8.44 -5.73
CA PHE A 109 -3.02 -9.20 -6.67
C PHE A 109 -1.73 -9.59 -5.96
N LEU A 110 -1.30 -10.81 -6.18
CA LEU A 110 -0.02 -11.31 -5.70
C LEU A 110 0.45 -12.39 -6.68
N ASP A 111 1.64 -12.23 -7.24
CA ASP A 111 2.19 -13.27 -8.10
C ASP A 111 2.70 -14.48 -7.30
N GLU A 112 2.92 -15.60 -7.98
CA GLU A 112 3.30 -16.86 -7.35
C GLU A 112 4.60 -16.77 -6.55
N ASP A 113 5.52 -15.93 -7.00
CA ASP A 113 6.83 -15.72 -6.37
C ASP A 113 6.79 -14.72 -5.21
N TYR A 114 5.63 -14.11 -4.92
CA TYR A 114 5.52 -13.02 -3.94
C TYR A 114 6.47 -11.85 -4.26
N SER A 115 6.63 -11.56 -5.55
CA SER A 115 7.53 -10.50 -6.03
C SER A 115 6.81 -9.21 -6.41
N ARG A 116 5.50 -9.28 -6.72
CA ARG A 116 4.66 -8.14 -7.10
C ARG A 116 3.30 -8.24 -6.43
N ALA A 117 2.79 -7.11 -5.98
CA ALA A 117 1.49 -7.03 -5.31
C ALA A 117 0.74 -5.76 -5.71
N VAL A 118 -0.58 -5.86 -5.80
CA VAL A 118 -1.48 -4.71 -5.85
C VAL A 118 -2.25 -4.67 -4.54
N VAL A 119 -2.23 -3.53 -3.89
CA VAL A 119 -2.87 -3.32 -2.60
C VAL A 119 -3.94 -2.26 -2.72
N SER A 120 -5.15 -2.61 -2.32
CA SER A 120 -6.30 -1.70 -2.23
C SER A 120 -6.46 -1.20 -0.79
N GLY A 121 -6.70 0.08 -0.63
CA GLY A 121 -7.08 0.67 0.66
C GLY A 121 -8.58 0.59 0.96
N GLY A 122 -9.34 -0.15 0.16
CA GLY A 122 -10.78 -0.35 0.36
C GLY A 122 -11.66 0.75 -0.19
N SER A 123 -11.08 1.76 -0.83
CA SER A 123 -11.80 2.81 -1.57
C SER A 123 -11.01 3.20 -2.82
N LEU A 124 -11.67 3.85 -3.78
CA LEU A 124 -11.04 4.29 -5.02
C LEU A 124 -9.97 5.38 -4.85
N ASN A 125 -9.75 5.86 -3.64
CA ASN A 125 -8.73 6.88 -3.33
C ASN A 125 -7.37 6.29 -2.92
N TYR A 126 -7.30 5.00 -2.62
CA TYR A 126 -6.10 4.36 -2.09
C TYR A 126 -5.75 3.10 -2.88
N LEU A 127 -4.63 3.16 -3.57
CA LEU A 127 -4.07 2.06 -4.36
C LEU A 127 -2.56 2.14 -4.35
N TRP A 128 -1.92 0.99 -4.16
CA TRP A 128 -0.46 0.84 -4.24
C TRP A 128 -0.11 -0.35 -5.12
N LEU A 129 0.88 -0.15 -5.97
CA LEU A 129 1.54 -1.20 -6.74
C LEU A 129 2.93 -1.39 -6.15
N LEU A 130 3.19 -2.59 -5.64
CA LEU A 130 4.40 -2.92 -4.89
C LEU A 130 5.21 -4.00 -5.62
N ALA A 131 6.53 -3.95 -5.47
CA ALA A 131 7.42 -4.99 -5.98
C ALA A 131 8.64 -5.19 -5.06
N ARG A 132 9.25 -6.38 -5.16
CA ARG A 132 10.51 -6.66 -4.43
C ARG A 132 11.70 -5.94 -5.05
N THR A 133 11.59 -5.50 -6.28
CA THR A 133 12.60 -4.71 -6.99
C THR A 133 12.13 -3.26 -7.16
N PRO A 134 13.04 -2.27 -7.23
CA PRO A 134 12.66 -0.86 -7.34
C PRO A 134 12.08 -0.47 -8.70
N GLN A 135 12.23 -1.33 -9.69
CA GLN A 135 11.74 -1.09 -11.06
C GLN A 135 11.13 -2.37 -11.62
N LEU A 136 10.11 -2.21 -12.47
CA LEU A 136 9.48 -3.28 -13.23
C LEU A 136 9.56 -2.99 -14.72
N ARG A 137 9.64 -4.05 -15.53
CA ARG A 137 9.43 -3.97 -16.98
C ARG A 137 7.94 -3.79 -17.27
N ASP A 138 7.62 -3.22 -18.40
CA ASP A 138 6.22 -2.98 -18.81
C ASP A 138 5.38 -4.26 -18.74
N GLU A 139 5.92 -5.37 -19.20
CA GLU A 139 5.23 -6.68 -19.20
C GLU A 139 4.92 -7.20 -17.79
N GLU A 140 5.73 -6.82 -16.81
CA GLU A 140 5.51 -7.18 -15.39
C GLU A 140 4.46 -6.28 -14.75
N LEU A 141 4.37 -5.04 -15.20
CA LEU A 141 3.42 -4.05 -14.71
C LEU A 141 1.99 -4.29 -15.22
N GLN A 142 1.82 -4.77 -16.46
CA GLN A 142 0.53 -4.90 -17.11
C GLN A 142 -0.50 -5.72 -16.32
N PRO A 143 -0.19 -6.90 -15.75
CA PRO A 143 -1.15 -7.65 -14.93
C PRO A 143 -1.60 -6.88 -13.69
N MET A 144 -0.73 -6.06 -13.12
CA MET A 144 -1.04 -5.23 -11.94
C MET A 144 -2.01 -4.10 -12.30
N LEU A 145 -1.77 -3.43 -13.42
CA LEU A 145 -2.67 -2.39 -13.94
C LEU A 145 -4.04 -2.97 -14.30
N HIS A 146 -4.07 -4.13 -14.92
CA HIS A 146 -5.31 -4.81 -15.26
C HIS A 146 -6.13 -5.16 -14.01
N CYS A 147 -5.48 -5.69 -12.99
CA CYS A 147 -6.14 -5.95 -11.70
C CYS A 147 -6.74 -4.66 -11.10
N ALA A 148 -5.98 -3.58 -11.09
CA ALA A 148 -6.44 -2.29 -10.56
C ALA A 148 -7.66 -1.77 -11.34
N GLU A 149 -7.64 -1.88 -12.66
CA GLU A 149 -8.74 -1.45 -13.53
C GLU A 149 -10.00 -2.30 -13.32
N GLU A 150 -9.85 -3.62 -13.14
CA GLU A 150 -10.98 -4.51 -12.82
C GLU A 150 -11.63 -4.17 -11.49
N LEU A 151 -10.86 -3.66 -10.53
CA LEU A 151 -11.37 -3.17 -9.24
C LEU A 151 -12.06 -1.80 -9.35
N GLY A 152 -11.95 -1.13 -10.48
CA GLY A 152 -12.58 0.16 -10.76
C GLY A 152 -11.65 1.37 -10.58
N TYR A 153 -10.37 1.17 -10.36
CA TYR A 153 -9.40 2.27 -10.21
C TYR A 153 -9.08 2.92 -11.56
N ASP A 154 -8.89 4.23 -11.54
CA ASP A 154 -8.37 4.99 -12.68
C ASP A 154 -6.84 4.96 -12.68
N THR A 155 -6.25 4.03 -13.42
CA THR A 155 -4.81 3.86 -13.50
C THR A 155 -4.08 5.01 -14.18
N SER A 156 -4.78 5.88 -14.91
CA SER A 156 -4.19 7.09 -15.48
C SER A 156 -3.77 8.12 -14.44
N GLN A 157 -4.31 8.00 -13.20
CA GLN A 157 -4.00 8.87 -12.07
C GLN A 157 -2.82 8.36 -11.23
N LEU A 158 -2.23 7.22 -11.57
CA LEU A 158 -1.10 6.66 -10.81
C LEU A 158 0.14 7.56 -10.91
N ILE A 159 0.78 7.75 -9.77
CA ILE A 159 2.09 8.41 -9.64
C ILE A 159 3.13 7.31 -9.50
N TYR A 160 4.12 7.31 -10.38
CA TYR A 160 5.21 6.33 -10.38
C TYR A 160 6.38 6.86 -9.54
N SER A 161 6.80 6.10 -8.55
CA SER A 161 7.82 6.51 -7.57
C SER A 161 9.18 6.89 -8.17
N ASN A 162 9.52 6.30 -9.33
CA ASN A 162 10.79 6.58 -10.01
C ASN A 162 10.71 7.71 -11.05
N SER A 163 9.51 8.14 -11.46
CA SER A 163 9.32 9.23 -12.43
C SER A 163 9.41 10.62 -11.80
N LEU A 164 9.42 10.71 -10.48
CA LEU A 164 9.58 11.95 -9.74
C LEU A 164 11.04 12.40 -9.61
N ALA A 165 11.94 11.83 -10.38
CA ALA A 165 13.38 12.09 -10.37
C ALA A 165 13.83 12.90 -11.58
N SER A 166 13.16 14.00 -11.87
CA SER A 166 13.67 15.00 -12.84
C SER A 166 13.38 16.40 -12.36
#